data_b0cb2b4dc5ff2ca9703c47487f0daced
#
_entry.id   b0cb2b4dc5ff2ca9703c47487f0daced
#
_cell.length_a   1.000
_cell.length_b   1.000
_cell.length_c   1.000
_cell.angle_alpha   90.00
_cell.angle_beta   90.00
_cell.angle_gamma   90.00
#
_symmetry.space_group_name_H-M   'P 1'
#
loop_
_entity.id
_entity.type
_entity.pdbx_description
1 polymer ?
#
loop_
_entity_poly.entity_id
_entity_poly.type
_entity_poly.pdbx_seq_one_letter_code
_entity_poly.pdbx_strand_id
1 'polypeptide(L)'
;VPAVKLLNEVGISRAKSYASKVGIQFDEKDNYLSLALGGFTRGVTPLELGASYMPFASGGYYKTPSCITEIYDKDGNKVYEDNSDSYAVLSSETSYIMSSMLGSCVSEGTAKKLKLENIPLSAKTGTSSYNDSSNRDAWVVAYNSDYIVTCWMGFDSTDDSHNMSGDVTGGRYPAALAAELFSKIYEQKIAPSFSIPSGVFSAQLDKKMLETYHKAILASSGTSDADRMTEYFTDSTLPDSTAEYKEIAVPDVTAKVSGNSVLISFEADPEMTYKILRDGVEIAVIKGESAVEYTDETPGTSYEIRVSPPAGVISMSGEDVSVVVTPN
;
A
#
# COMPACT_ATOMS: atom_id res chain seq x y z
N VAL A 1 -8.91 -5.39 3.88
CA VAL A 1 -8.45 -4.10 3.36
C VAL A 1 -7.34 -3.58 4.25
N PRO A 2 -6.10 -3.36 3.73
CA PRO A 2 -4.91 -3.01 4.55
C PRO A 2 -5.13 -1.76 5.42
N ALA A 3 -5.66 -0.67 4.86
CA ALA A 3 -5.90 0.57 5.60
C ALA A 3 -6.79 0.38 6.84
N VAL A 4 -7.82 -0.48 6.76
CA VAL A 4 -8.71 -0.77 7.91
C VAL A 4 -7.98 -1.57 8.99
N LYS A 5 -7.14 -2.54 8.59
CA LYS A 5 -6.29 -3.29 9.53
C LYS A 5 -5.32 -2.35 10.24
N LEU A 6 -4.66 -1.47 9.49
CA LEU A 6 -3.72 -0.49 10.05
C LEU A 6 -4.43 0.47 11.03
N LEU A 7 -5.62 0.99 10.69
CA LEU A 7 -6.38 1.83 11.62
C LEU A 7 -6.75 1.09 12.90
N ASN A 8 -7.09 -0.20 12.79
CA ASN A 8 -7.39 -1.03 13.97
C ASN A 8 -6.16 -1.19 14.89
N GLU A 9 -4.97 -1.36 14.33
CA GLU A 9 -3.71 -1.46 15.08
C GLU A 9 -3.29 -0.13 15.70
N VAL A 10 -3.38 0.97 14.94
CA VAL A 10 -3.03 2.33 15.41
C VAL A 10 -4.03 2.83 16.47
N GLY A 11 -5.30 2.46 16.32
CA GLY A 11 -6.42 2.93 17.14
C GLY A 11 -7.04 4.22 16.59
N ILE A 12 -8.38 4.27 16.57
CA ILE A 12 -9.18 5.36 16.00
C ILE A 12 -8.86 6.70 16.68
N SER A 13 -8.79 6.72 18.02
CA SER A 13 -8.53 7.96 18.79
C SER A 13 -7.18 8.58 18.43
N ARG A 14 -6.15 7.74 18.27
CA ARG A 14 -4.80 8.19 17.87
C ARG A 14 -4.80 8.75 16.45
N ALA A 15 -5.45 8.05 15.51
CA ALA A 15 -5.58 8.51 14.14
C ALA A 15 -6.33 9.85 14.04
N LYS A 16 -7.46 9.98 14.73
CA LYS A 16 -8.23 11.25 14.83
C LYS A 16 -7.38 12.38 15.41
N SER A 17 -6.59 12.11 16.46
CA SER A 17 -5.68 13.10 17.04
C SER A 17 -4.65 13.64 16.06
N TYR A 18 -4.06 12.79 15.22
CA TYR A 18 -3.14 13.25 14.16
C TYR A 18 -3.86 14.02 13.06
N ALA A 19 -5.00 13.53 12.58
CA ALA A 19 -5.76 14.20 11.54
C ALA A 19 -6.29 15.58 12.01
N SER A 20 -6.65 15.72 13.29
CA SER A 20 -7.06 17.00 13.86
C SER A 20 -5.94 18.04 13.89
N LYS A 21 -4.67 17.61 14.04
CA LYS A 21 -3.52 18.53 13.96
C LYS A 21 -3.33 19.17 12.58
N VAL A 22 -3.90 18.58 11.54
CA VAL A 22 -3.85 19.09 10.17
C VAL A 22 -5.20 19.62 9.68
N GLY A 23 -6.05 20.01 10.63
CA GLY A 23 -7.31 20.74 10.36
C GLY A 23 -8.53 19.87 10.09
N ILE A 24 -8.41 18.54 10.08
CA ILE A 24 -9.56 17.65 9.89
C ILE A 24 -10.39 17.58 11.18
N GLN A 25 -11.68 17.86 11.06
CA GLN A 25 -12.61 17.82 12.19
C GLN A 25 -13.53 16.61 12.10
N PHE A 26 -13.71 15.92 13.22
CA PHE A 26 -14.56 14.74 13.33
C PHE A 26 -15.76 15.01 14.24
N ASP A 27 -16.87 14.35 13.95
CA ASP A 27 -18.00 14.25 14.87
C ASP A 27 -17.66 13.23 15.98
N GLU A 28 -18.35 13.34 17.13
CA GLU A 28 -18.21 12.36 18.21
C GLU A 28 -18.63 10.95 17.78
N LYS A 29 -19.57 10.86 16.85
CA LYS A 29 -20.07 9.60 16.29
C LYS A 29 -19.03 8.91 15.38
N ASP A 30 -18.02 9.63 14.88
CA ASP A 30 -16.99 9.08 14.02
C ASP A 30 -16.01 8.20 14.81
N ASN A 31 -16.48 7.03 15.22
CA ASN A 31 -15.72 6.05 16.00
C ASN A 31 -15.89 4.63 15.44
N TYR A 32 -15.56 4.46 14.17
CA TYR A 32 -15.68 3.18 13.44
C TYR A 32 -14.54 2.98 12.43
N LEU A 33 -14.23 1.73 12.13
CA LEU A 33 -13.07 1.37 11.31
C LEU A 33 -13.20 1.80 9.84
N SER A 34 -14.42 2.00 9.32
CA SER A 34 -14.62 2.53 7.96
C SER A 34 -14.12 3.97 7.78
N LEU A 35 -13.79 4.67 8.87
CA LEU A 35 -13.07 5.95 8.85
C LEU A 35 -11.77 5.86 8.03
N ALA A 36 -11.08 4.70 8.05
CA ALA A 36 -9.90 4.43 7.22
C ALA A 36 -10.17 4.49 5.71
N LEU A 37 -11.42 4.46 5.29
CA LEU A 37 -11.85 4.53 3.89
C LEU A 37 -12.35 5.92 3.50
N GLY A 38 -12.28 6.89 4.43
CA GLY A 38 -12.63 8.29 4.19
C GLY A 38 -14.10 8.63 4.45
N GLY A 39 -14.90 7.68 4.96
CA GLY A 39 -16.29 7.95 5.34
C GLY A 39 -16.40 8.47 6.76
N PHE A 40 -16.84 9.71 6.95
CA PHE A 40 -17.15 10.29 8.27
C PHE A 40 -18.26 11.34 8.16
N THR A 41 -18.91 11.63 9.30
CA THR A 41 -20.20 12.31 9.38
C THR A 41 -20.23 13.70 8.72
N ARG A 42 -19.23 14.52 9.03
CA ARG A 42 -19.14 15.89 8.52
C ARG A 42 -18.62 15.98 7.07
N GLY A 43 -17.74 15.05 6.68
CA GLY A 43 -16.95 15.21 5.46
C GLY A 43 -15.88 16.29 5.58
N VAL A 44 -15.32 16.71 4.45
CA VAL A 44 -14.28 17.74 4.34
C VAL A 44 -14.55 18.66 3.18
N THR A 45 -14.08 19.91 3.27
CA THR A 45 -13.99 20.81 2.13
C THR A 45 -12.71 20.52 1.32
N PRO A 46 -12.65 20.93 0.03
CA PRO A 46 -11.41 20.83 -0.75
C PRO A 46 -10.21 21.53 -0.10
N LEU A 47 -10.44 22.67 0.56
CA LEU A 47 -9.40 23.40 1.27
C LEU A 47 -8.88 22.62 2.49
N GLU A 48 -9.76 22.10 3.35
CA GLU A 48 -9.38 21.28 4.51
C GLU A 48 -8.61 20.05 4.08
N LEU A 49 -9.09 19.34 3.04
CA LEU A 49 -8.42 18.15 2.54
C LEU A 49 -7.04 18.48 1.95
N GLY A 50 -6.94 19.52 1.09
CA GLY A 50 -5.65 19.95 0.53
C GLY A 50 -4.66 20.36 1.62
N ALA A 51 -5.11 21.16 2.59
CA ALA A 51 -4.28 21.58 3.71
C ALA A 51 -3.75 20.39 4.54
N SER A 52 -4.54 19.35 4.72
CA SER A 52 -4.10 18.14 5.46
C SER A 52 -2.93 17.40 4.82
N TYR A 53 -2.64 17.66 3.54
CA TYR A 53 -1.46 17.11 2.83
C TYR A 53 -0.22 17.99 2.94
N MET A 54 -0.31 19.20 3.52
CA MET A 54 0.87 20.07 3.70
C MET A 54 2.05 19.37 4.39
N PRO A 55 1.88 18.57 5.46
CA PRO A 55 3.02 17.91 6.09
C PRO A 55 3.78 16.98 5.14
N PHE A 56 3.11 16.36 4.19
CA PHE A 56 3.78 15.51 3.20
C PHE A 56 4.56 16.34 2.17
N ALA A 57 4.00 17.48 1.74
CA ALA A 57 4.65 18.38 0.78
C ALA A 57 5.82 19.17 1.38
N SER A 58 5.74 19.52 2.68
CA SER A 58 6.65 20.46 3.36
C SER A 58 7.70 19.80 4.26
N GLY A 59 7.86 18.46 4.21
CA GLY A 59 8.80 17.76 5.09
C GLY A 59 8.35 17.68 6.56
N GLY A 60 7.04 17.62 6.81
CA GLY A 60 6.46 17.38 8.13
C GLY A 60 5.73 18.55 8.77
N TYR A 61 5.74 19.73 8.15
CA TYR A 61 5.17 20.94 8.72
C TYR A 61 3.75 21.21 8.22
N TYR A 62 2.93 21.78 9.09
CA TYR A 62 1.58 22.25 8.79
C TYR A 62 1.47 23.72 9.13
N LYS A 63 0.76 24.47 8.29
CA LYS A 63 0.31 25.86 8.53
C LYS A 63 -1.17 25.94 8.24
N THR A 64 -1.93 26.66 9.04
CA THR A 64 -3.35 26.94 8.74
C THR A 64 -3.46 27.72 7.43
N PRO A 65 -4.29 27.25 6.47
CA PRO A 65 -4.43 27.94 5.19
C PRO A 65 -4.94 29.36 5.37
N SER A 66 -4.32 30.30 4.67
CA SER A 66 -4.77 31.71 4.59
C SER A 66 -4.78 32.14 3.13
N CYS A 67 -5.79 32.91 2.73
CA CYS A 67 -5.86 33.52 1.40
C CYS A 67 -5.50 35.01 1.42
N ILE A 68 -5.26 35.59 2.60
CA ILE A 68 -4.86 36.98 2.76
C ILE A 68 -3.51 36.98 3.47
N THR A 69 -2.48 37.43 2.78
CA THR A 69 -1.12 37.50 3.33
C THR A 69 -0.84 38.88 3.92
N GLU A 70 -1.32 39.94 3.26
CA GLU A 70 -1.11 41.32 3.69
C GLU A 70 -2.30 42.20 3.30
N ILE A 71 -2.58 43.24 4.10
CA ILE A 71 -3.55 44.29 3.77
C ILE A 71 -2.87 45.64 3.96
N TYR A 72 -3.02 46.52 3.00
CA TYR A 72 -2.50 47.89 3.05
C TYR A 72 -3.66 48.89 3.04
N ASP A 73 -3.52 50.01 3.75
CA ASP A 73 -4.45 51.12 3.70
C ASP A 73 -4.26 51.95 2.40
N LYS A 74 -5.10 52.96 2.23
CA LYS A 74 -5.03 53.89 1.07
C LYS A 74 -3.73 54.69 0.98
N ASP A 75 -3.00 54.82 2.07
CA ASP A 75 -1.76 55.59 2.17
C ASP A 75 -0.52 54.65 2.02
N GLY A 76 -0.73 53.35 1.79
CA GLY A 76 0.32 52.36 1.59
C GLY A 76 0.90 51.77 2.89
N ASN A 77 0.30 52.04 4.05
CA ASN A 77 0.74 51.44 5.30
C ASN A 77 0.16 50.04 5.43
N LYS A 78 1.02 49.06 5.85
CA LYS A 78 0.58 47.69 6.12
C LYS A 78 -0.26 47.67 7.40
N VAL A 79 -1.54 47.31 7.28
CA VAL A 79 -2.51 47.22 8.39
C VAL A 79 -2.76 45.77 8.84
N TYR A 80 -2.37 44.79 8.02
CA TYR A 80 -2.43 43.38 8.37
C TYR A 80 -1.30 42.61 7.69
N GLU A 81 -0.77 41.63 8.39
CA GLU A 81 0.15 40.63 7.88
C GLU A 81 -0.20 39.25 8.49
N ASP A 82 -0.24 38.22 7.65
CA ASP A 82 -0.41 36.82 8.16
C ASP A 82 0.86 36.37 8.83
N ASN A 83 0.88 36.40 10.17
CA ASN A 83 1.96 35.95 11.03
C ASN A 83 1.71 34.54 11.58
N SER A 84 0.83 33.75 10.95
CA SER A 84 0.60 32.39 11.40
C SER A 84 1.84 31.52 11.19
N ASP A 85 2.30 30.89 12.27
CA ASP A 85 3.47 30.02 12.26
C ASP A 85 3.13 28.64 11.69
N SER A 86 4.12 28.02 11.07
CA SER A 86 4.08 26.59 10.75
C SER A 86 4.59 25.78 11.94
N TYR A 87 4.02 24.60 12.17
CA TYR A 87 4.46 23.70 13.23
C TYR A 87 4.64 22.27 12.73
N ALA A 88 5.56 21.53 13.34
CA ALA A 88 5.85 20.16 12.97
C ALA A 88 4.72 19.23 13.44
N VAL A 89 4.22 18.40 12.50
CA VAL A 89 3.20 17.38 12.75
C VAL A 89 3.77 15.98 12.55
N LEU A 90 4.65 15.82 11.56
CA LEU A 90 5.34 14.58 11.21
C LEU A 90 6.85 14.81 11.22
N SER A 91 7.63 13.74 11.30
CA SER A 91 9.05 13.83 10.99
C SER A 91 9.27 13.95 9.47
N SER A 92 10.42 14.46 9.06
CA SER A 92 10.80 14.55 7.65
C SER A 92 10.86 13.17 6.97
N GLU A 93 11.30 12.16 7.71
CA GLU A 93 11.38 10.78 7.26
C GLU A 93 10.00 10.21 6.97
N THR A 94 9.05 10.37 7.90
CA THR A 94 7.65 9.94 7.71
C THR A 94 7.01 10.66 6.53
N SER A 95 7.26 11.96 6.41
CA SER A 95 6.75 12.79 5.31
C SER A 95 7.28 12.29 3.95
N TYR A 96 8.59 12.03 3.85
CA TYR A 96 9.20 11.55 2.62
C TYR A 96 8.71 10.15 2.23
N ILE A 97 8.72 9.20 3.17
CA ILE A 97 8.26 7.82 2.91
C ILE A 97 6.80 7.82 2.46
N MET A 98 5.93 8.60 3.10
CA MET A 98 4.54 8.73 2.68
C MET A 98 4.43 9.35 1.28
N SER A 99 5.21 10.38 0.97
CA SER A 99 5.23 10.99 -0.36
C SER A 99 5.73 10.03 -1.44
N SER A 100 6.72 9.18 -1.14
CA SER A 100 7.16 8.11 -2.02
C SER A 100 6.04 7.09 -2.30
N MET A 101 5.36 6.61 -1.26
CA MET A 101 4.21 5.70 -1.41
C MET A 101 3.08 6.33 -2.24
N LEU A 102 2.82 7.64 -2.06
CA LEU A 102 1.82 8.38 -2.85
C LEU A 102 2.31 8.67 -4.28
N GLY A 103 3.62 8.70 -4.52
CA GLY A 103 4.22 8.70 -5.85
C GLY A 103 3.92 7.41 -6.62
N SER A 104 3.92 6.26 -5.95
CA SER A 104 3.50 4.97 -6.55
C SER A 104 2.01 4.98 -6.97
N CYS A 105 1.16 5.76 -6.29
CA CYS A 105 -0.22 5.95 -6.73
C CYS A 105 -0.29 6.64 -8.11
N VAL A 106 0.66 7.51 -8.43
CA VAL A 106 0.78 8.19 -9.73
C VAL A 106 1.43 7.28 -10.78
N SER A 107 2.51 6.57 -10.43
CA SER A 107 3.26 5.75 -11.40
C SER A 107 2.50 4.47 -11.79
N GLU A 108 1.86 3.80 -10.85
CA GLU A 108 1.29 2.46 -10.98
C GLU A 108 -0.17 2.35 -10.51
N GLY A 109 -0.61 3.26 -9.62
CA GLY A 109 -1.90 3.20 -8.94
C GLY A 109 -3.05 3.88 -9.65
N THR A 110 -3.98 4.43 -8.87
CA THR A 110 -5.25 5.00 -9.35
C THR A 110 -5.12 6.41 -9.92
N ALA A 111 -3.96 7.07 -9.76
CA ALA A 111 -3.74 8.46 -10.20
C ALA A 111 -2.86 8.56 -11.46
N LYS A 112 -2.83 7.55 -12.32
CA LYS A 112 -1.96 7.49 -13.52
C LYS A 112 -2.12 8.66 -14.49
N LYS A 113 -3.24 9.38 -14.48
CA LYS A 113 -3.43 10.63 -15.25
C LYS A 113 -2.46 11.74 -14.85
N LEU A 114 -1.91 11.67 -13.63
CA LEU A 114 -0.92 12.60 -13.09
C LEU A 114 0.53 12.22 -13.40
N LYS A 115 0.76 11.13 -14.14
CA LYS A 115 2.10 10.75 -14.59
C LYS A 115 2.54 11.68 -15.72
N LEU A 116 3.10 12.83 -15.33
CA LEU A 116 3.60 13.86 -16.23
C LEU A 116 5.12 13.71 -16.41
N GLU A 117 5.60 14.01 -17.62
CA GLU A 117 7.03 14.01 -17.90
C GLU A 117 7.72 15.17 -17.17
N ASN A 118 8.81 14.90 -16.46
CA ASN A 118 9.61 15.87 -15.72
C ASN A 118 8.87 16.66 -14.60
N ILE A 119 7.68 16.20 -14.18
CA ILE A 119 6.94 16.78 -13.06
C ILE A 119 6.65 15.67 -12.04
N PRO A 120 7.55 15.43 -11.07
CA PRO A 120 7.33 14.46 -10.01
C PRO A 120 6.14 14.87 -9.15
N LEU A 121 5.14 14.00 -9.06
CA LEU A 121 3.94 14.22 -8.26
C LEU A 121 3.66 13.03 -7.35
N SER A 122 3.14 13.34 -6.18
CA SER A 122 2.49 12.39 -5.29
C SER A 122 1.00 12.68 -5.24
N ALA A 123 0.16 11.65 -5.17
CA ALA A 123 -1.28 11.87 -5.21
C ALA A 123 -2.07 10.79 -4.47
N LYS A 124 -3.29 11.14 -4.08
CA LYS A 124 -4.31 10.20 -3.61
C LYS A 124 -5.65 10.52 -4.22
N THR A 125 -6.31 9.49 -4.73
CA THR A 125 -7.68 9.57 -5.25
C THR A 125 -8.68 9.12 -4.20
N GLY A 126 -9.88 9.68 -4.24
CA GLY A 126 -11.04 9.25 -3.49
C GLY A 126 -12.24 9.09 -4.41
N THR A 127 -13.08 8.10 -4.15
CA THR A 127 -14.36 7.92 -4.82
C THR A 127 -15.34 7.35 -3.82
N SER A 128 -16.47 8.01 -3.60
CA SER A 128 -17.56 7.48 -2.80
C SER A 128 -18.73 7.12 -3.70
N SER A 129 -19.24 5.88 -3.57
CA SER A 129 -20.36 5.43 -4.37
C SER A 129 -21.68 5.90 -3.77
N TYR A 130 -22.64 6.19 -4.64
CA TYR A 130 -24.05 6.40 -4.27
C TYR A 130 -24.80 5.07 -4.30
N ASN A 131 -24.61 4.30 -5.38
CA ASN A 131 -25.12 2.94 -5.56
C ASN A 131 -24.15 2.12 -6.42
N ASP A 132 -24.54 0.94 -6.87
CA ASP A 132 -23.68 0.02 -7.64
C ASP A 132 -23.26 0.57 -9.01
N SER A 133 -23.96 1.57 -9.56
CA SER A 133 -23.74 2.10 -10.91
C SER A 133 -23.40 3.59 -10.94
N SER A 134 -23.43 4.27 -9.79
CA SER A 134 -23.21 5.71 -9.71
C SER A 134 -22.40 6.14 -8.48
N ASN A 135 -21.74 7.28 -8.61
CA ASN A 135 -20.86 7.84 -7.59
C ASN A 135 -21.44 9.16 -7.05
N ARG A 136 -21.14 9.41 -5.77
CA ARG A 136 -21.46 10.63 -5.04
C ARG A 136 -20.36 11.67 -5.20
N ASP A 137 -19.11 11.26 -4.92
CA ASP A 137 -17.94 12.12 -4.91
C ASP A 137 -16.78 11.50 -5.67
N ALA A 138 -16.05 12.34 -6.39
CA ALA A 138 -14.79 12.01 -7.01
C ALA A 138 -13.74 13.04 -6.61
N TRP A 139 -12.66 12.59 -5.96
CA TRP A 139 -11.62 13.41 -5.35
C TRP A 139 -10.24 13.08 -5.86
N VAL A 140 -9.39 14.08 -5.94
CA VAL A 140 -7.93 13.90 -5.99
C VAL A 140 -7.25 15.00 -5.19
N VAL A 141 -6.22 14.63 -4.45
CA VAL A 141 -5.18 15.54 -3.98
C VAL A 141 -3.90 15.11 -4.67
N ALA A 142 -3.27 16.05 -5.36
CA ALA A 142 -1.99 15.88 -6.02
C ALA A 142 -1.03 16.98 -5.55
N TYR A 143 0.23 16.65 -5.33
CA TYR A 143 1.19 17.62 -4.80
C TYR A 143 2.64 17.29 -5.17
N ASN A 144 3.47 18.31 -5.08
CA ASN A 144 4.91 18.26 -4.92
C ASN A 144 5.33 19.21 -3.77
N SER A 145 6.60 19.53 -3.62
CA SER A 145 7.06 20.41 -2.53
C SER A 145 6.64 21.89 -2.71
N ASP A 146 6.19 22.31 -3.89
CA ASP A 146 5.81 23.69 -4.16
C ASP A 146 4.29 23.92 -4.09
N TYR A 147 3.50 22.96 -4.56
CA TYR A 147 2.05 23.13 -4.75
C TYR A 147 1.27 21.90 -4.34
N ILE A 148 0.08 22.15 -3.80
CA ILE A 148 -0.96 21.16 -3.55
C ILE A 148 -2.18 21.55 -4.36
N VAL A 149 -2.68 20.63 -5.17
CA VAL A 149 -3.90 20.77 -5.96
C VAL A 149 -4.93 19.77 -5.48
N THR A 150 -6.07 20.28 -5.05
CA THR A 150 -7.23 19.46 -4.67
C THR A 150 -8.35 19.68 -5.66
N CYS A 151 -8.84 18.63 -6.29
CA CYS A 151 -10.00 18.67 -7.16
C CYS A 151 -11.10 17.77 -6.63
N TRP A 152 -12.31 18.29 -6.61
CA TRP A 152 -13.53 17.60 -6.25
C TRP A 152 -14.57 17.73 -7.37
N MET A 153 -15.27 16.64 -7.63
CA MET A 153 -16.47 16.61 -8.44
C MET A 153 -17.58 15.92 -7.68
N GLY A 154 -18.75 16.49 -7.68
CA GLY A 154 -19.91 15.99 -6.97
C GLY A 154 -21.06 16.96 -7.01
N PHE A 155 -22.11 16.68 -6.27
CA PHE A 155 -23.27 17.54 -6.04
C PHE A 155 -23.31 17.93 -4.56
N ASP A 156 -23.80 19.15 -4.25
CA ASP A 156 -23.96 19.60 -2.87
C ASP A 156 -24.88 18.69 -2.04
N SER A 157 -25.87 18.09 -2.73
CA SER A 157 -26.74 17.06 -2.18
C SER A 157 -26.88 15.93 -3.18
N THR A 158 -26.70 14.69 -2.75
CA THR A 158 -26.79 13.51 -3.60
C THR A 158 -28.14 12.84 -3.43
N ASP A 159 -28.83 12.61 -4.55
CA ASP A 159 -30.08 11.87 -4.66
C ASP A 159 -30.16 11.14 -6.02
N ASP A 160 -31.29 10.53 -6.37
CA ASP A 160 -31.47 9.79 -7.61
C ASP A 160 -31.30 10.66 -8.88
N SER A 161 -31.45 11.99 -8.76
CA SER A 161 -31.29 12.95 -9.85
C SER A 161 -29.93 13.67 -9.84
N HIS A 162 -29.27 13.69 -8.69
CA HIS A 162 -28.02 14.40 -8.44
C HIS A 162 -26.94 13.42 -7.99
N ASN A 163 -26.48 12.58 -8.90
CA ASN A 163 -25.37 11.67 -8.75
C ASN A 163 -24.56 11.59 -10.05
N MET A 164 -23.34 11.13 -9.97
CA MET A 164 -22.45 11.00 -11.13
C MET A 164 -22.46 9.56 -11.62
N SER A 165 -22.28 9.37 -12.93
CA SER A 165 -22.05 8.03 -13.49
C SER A 165 -20.90 7.32 -12.77
N GLY A 166 -20.97 5.99 -12.61
CA GLY A 166 -19.96 5.18 -11.93
C GLY A 166 -18.56 5.25 -12.55
N ASP A 167 -18.45 5.73 -13.79
CA ASP A 167 -17.17 5.96 -14.45
C ASP A 167 -16.51 7.30 -14.06
N VAL A 168 -17.20 8.19 -13.35
CA VAL A 168 -16.65 9.44 -12.81
C VAL A 168 -15.96 9.14 -11.48
N THR A 169 -14.68 8.86 -11.54
CA THR A 169 -13.83 8.52 -10.38
C THR A 169 -12.76 9.58 -10.16
N GLY A 170 -12.19 9.63 -8.96
CA GLY A 170 -11.10 10.56 -8.62
C GLY A 170 -9.89 10.45 -9.54
N GLY A 171 -9.59 9.25 -10.01
CA GLY A 171 -8.49 8.98 -10.95
C GLY A 171 -8.79 9.34 -12.41
N ARG A 172 -10.01 9.73 -12.74
CA ARG A 172 -10.40 10.06 -14.12
C ARG A 172 -10.46 11.57 -14.36
N TYR A 173 -11.55 12.22 -14.03
CA TYR A 173 -11.73 13.65 -14.34
C TYR A 173 -11.01 14.58 -13.37
N PRO A 174 -11.13 14.44 -12.03
CA PRO A 174 -10.36 15.26 -11.09
C PRO A 174 -8.85 15.13 -11.31
N ALA A 175 -8.34 13.92 -11.53
CA ALA A 175 -6.92 13.72 -11.81
C ALA A 175 -6.46 14.34 -13.14
N ALA A 176 -7.31 14.31 -14.19
CA ALA A 176 -7.01 14.96 -15.47
C ALA A 176 -6.95 16.49 -15.33
N LEU A 177 -7.88 17.08 -14.56
CA LEU A 177 -7.86 18.52 -14.27
C LEU A 177 -6.61 18.93 -13.47
N ALA A 178 -6.27 18.17 -12.45
CA ALA A 178 -5.05 18.42 -11.67
C ALA A 178 -3.78 18.29 -12.54
N ALA A 179 -3.73 17.31 -13.46
CA ALA A 179 -2.62 17.13 -14.40
C ALA A 179 -2.46 18.35 -15.33
N GLU A 180 -3.57 18.86 -15.87
CA GLU A 180 -3.58 20.07 -16.70
C GLU A 180 -3.06 21.28 -15.93
N LEU A 181 -3.50 21.46 -14.67
CA LEU A 181 -3.01 22.54 -13.81
C LEU A 181 -1.50 22.45 -13.56
N PHE A 182 -0.97 21.27 -13.19
CA PHE A 182 0.46 21.09 -12.98
C PHE A 182 1.25 21.31 -14.26
N SER A 183 0.76 20.84 -15.42
CA SER A 183 1.40 21.08 -16.71
C SER A 183 1.50 22.58 -17.01
N LYS A 184 0.46 23.36 -16.74
CA LYS A 184 0.49 24.83 -16.92
C LYS A 184 1.38 25.55 -15.92
N ILE A 185 1.36 25.12 -14.64
CA ILE A 185 2.21 25.70 -13.60
C ILE A 185 3.69 25.53 -13.95
N TYR A 186 4.07 24.41 -14.54
CA TYR A 186 5.47 24.07 -14.85
C TYR A 186 5.85 24.22 -16.33
N GLU A 187 5.00 24.85 -17.15
CA GLU A 187 5.25 25.06 -18.59
C GLU A 187 6.59 25.75 -18.87
N GLN A 188 7.02 26.66 -17.99
CA GLN A 188 8.25 27.46 -18.17
C GLN A 188 9.21 27.35 -16.96
N LYS A 189 9.03 26.39 -16.09
CA LYS A 189 9.88 26.18 -14.90
C LYS A 189 10.08 24.70 -14.60
N ILE A 190 11.17 24.40 -13.93
CA ILE A 190 11.50 23.02 -13.50
C ILE A 190 10.67 22.72 -12.24
N ALA A 191 10.01 21.56 -12.25
CA ALA A 191 9.33 21.05 -11.06
C ALA A 191 10.34 20.49 -10.04
N PRO A 192 10.15 20.76 -8.76
CA PRO A 192 11.04 20.21 -7.73
C PRO A 192 10.84 18.71 -7.53
N SER A 193 11.89 18.02 -7.14
CA SER A 193 11.83 16.67 -6.59
C SER A 193 11.87 16.72 -5.07
N PHE A 194 11.25 15.75 -4.40
CA PHE A 194 11.39 15.62 -2.95
C PHE A 194 12.82 15.23 -2.58
N SER A 195 13.40 15.97 -1.63
CA SER A 195 14.73 15.65 -1.09
C SER A 195 14.63 14.50 -0.09
N ILE A 196 15.51 13.51 -0.23
CA ILE A 196 15.59 12.39 0.72
C ILE A 196 16.21 12.88 2.02
N PRO A 197 15.52 12.79 3.18
CA PRO A 197 16.09 13.15 4.47
C PRO A 197 17.24 12.22 4.86
N SER A 198 18.19 12.69 5.66
CA SER A 198 19.35 11.92 6.10
C SER A 198 19.02 10.66 6.91
N GLY A 199 17.84 10.62 7.54
CA GLY A 199 17.33 9.45 8.29
C GLY A 199 16.55 8.45 7.43
N VAL A 200 16.52 8.63 6.09
CA VAL A 200 15.85 7.72 5.16
C VAL A 200 16.87 7.00 4.29
N PHE A 201 16.76 5.70 4.23
CA PHE A 201 17.62 4.81 3.45
C PHE A 201 16.80 4.12 2.36
N SER A 202 17.35 4.03 1.15
CA SER A 202 16.78 3.19 0.11
C SER A 202 17.36 1.78 0.20
N ALA A 203 16.51 0.77 0.02
CA ALA A 203 16.95 -0.61 -0.05
C ALA A 203 16.27 -1.34 -1.20
N GLN A 204 16.96 -2.33 -1.75
CA GLN A 204 16.39 -3.23 -2.75
C GLN A 204 15.71 -4.38 -2.04
N LEU A 205 14.40 -4.52 -2.25
CA LEU A 205 13.62 -5.65 -1.75
C LEU A 205 13.47 -6.72 -2.83
N ASP A 206 13.26 -7.94 -2.37
CA ASP A 206 12.84 -9.04 -3.22
C ASP A 206 11.31 -9.06 -3.33
N LYS A 207 10.81 -8.81 -4.55
CA LYS A 207 9.38 -8.72 -4.83
C LYS A 207 8.66 -10.07 -4.64
N LYS A 208 9.30 -11.19 -5.02
CA LYS A 208 8.70 -12.52 -4.83
C LYS A 208 8.53 -12.86 -3.36
N MET A 209 9.51 -12.49 -2.51
CA MET A 209 9.40 -12.66 -1.07
C MET A 209 8.24 -11.86 -0.50
N LEU A 210 8.07 -10.61 -0.96
CA LEU A 210 6.96 -9.76 -0.53
C LEU A 210 5.60 -10.32 -0.95
N GLU A 211 5.48 -10.79 -2.18
CA GLU A 211 4.23 -11.36 -2.74
C GLU A 211 3.88 -12.70 -2.09
N THR A 212 4.87 -13.56 -1.86
CA THR A 212 4.65 -14.94 -1.35
C THR A 212 4.44 -14.96 0.16
N TYR A 213 5.29 -14.23 0.91
CA TYR A 213 5.31 -14.30 2.38
C TYR A 213 4.74 -13.05 3.06
N HIS A 214 4.36 -12.02 2.29
CA HIS A 214 3.90 -10.73 2.79
C HIS A 214 4.89 -10.10 3.78
N LYS A 215 6.19 -10.31 3.55
CA LYS A 215 7.28 -9.82 4.39
C LYS A 215 8.30 -9.08 3.52
N ALA A 216 8.68 -7.87 3.96
CA ALA A 216 9.78 -7.14 3.33
C ALA A 216 11.11 -7.84 3.65
N ILE A 217 11.81 -8.29 2.62
CA ILE A 217 13.09 -9.00 2.70
C ILE A 217 14.03 -8.38 1.66
N LEU A 218 15.28 -8.14 2.02
CA LEU A 218 16.27 -7.55 1.13
C LEU A 218 16.58 -8.50 -0.05
N ALA A 219 16.73 -7.93 -1.22
CA ALA A 219 17.18 -8.65 -2.41
C ALA A 219 18.62 -9.16 -2.23
N SER A 220 18.89 -10.33 -2.76
CA SER A 220 20.23 -10.95 -2.77
C SER A 220 20.82 -11.04 -4.18
N SER A 221 21.97 -11.66 -4.31
CA SER A 221 22.56 -11.96 -5.63
C SER A 221 21.72 -12.94 -6.46
N GLY A 222 20.87 -13.75 -5.80
CA GLY A 222 19.94 -14.68 -6.47
C GLY A 222 18.66 -13.99 -6.97
N THR A 223 18.33 -12.77 -6.48
CA THR A 223 17.16 -12.04 -6.94
C THR A 223 17.37 -11.49 -8.34
N SER A 224 16.48 -11.82 -9.28
CA SER A 224 16.54 -11.30 -10.65
C SER A 224 16.27 -9.79 -10.69
N ASP A 225 16.78 -9.07 -11.69
CA ASP A 225 16.53 -7.62 -11.82
C ASP A 225 15.04 -7.28 -11.96
N ALA A 226 14.25 -8.16 -12.57
CA ALA A 226 12.79 -7.99 -12.68
C ALA A 226 12.05 -8.13 -11.35
N ASP A 227 12.64 -8.84 -10.39
CA ASP A 227 12.07 -9.08 -9.06
C ASP A 227 12.63 -8.13 -8.01
N ARG A 228 13.50 -7.16 -8.38
CA ARG A 228 14.00 -6.11 -7.50
C ARG A 228 13.05 -4.94 -7.48
N MET A 229 12.76 -4.44 -6.27
CA MET A 229 12.02 -3.20 -6.08
C MET A 229 12.75 -2.32 -5.06
N THR A 230 12.81 -1.02 -5.37
CA THR A 230 13.42 -0.04 -4.45
C THR A 230 12.35 0.50 -3.53
N GLU A 231 12.61 0.41 -2.22
CA GLU A 231 11.75 1.00 -1.18
C GLU A 231 12.57 1.81 -0.19
N TYR A 232 11.88 2.62 0.62
CA TYR A 232 12.49 3.56 1.55
C TYR A 232 12.14 3.22 2.99
N PHE A 233 13.15 3.29 3.86
CA PHE A 233 13.06 2.87 5.26
C PHE A 233 13.75 3.89 6.17
N THR A 234 13.35 3.91 7.43
CA THR A 234 14.19 4.44 8.50
C THR A 234 15.09 3.33 9.04
N ASP A 235 16.09 3.67 9.84
CA ASP A 235 16.98 2.69 10.47
C ASP A 235 16.21 1.62 11.25
N SER A 236 15.16 2.02 11.95
CA SER A 236 14.32 1.10 12.76
C SER A 236 13.36 0.22 11.95
N THR A 237 13.18 0.49 10.66
CA THR A 237 12.25 -0.25 9.80
C THR A 237 12.92 -0.97 8.63
N LEU A 238 14.24 -0.76 8.46
CA LEU A 238 15.03 -1.45 7.44
C LEU A 238 14.98 -2.97 7.70
N PRO A 239 14.65 -3.79 6.71
CA PRO A 239 14.71 -5.25 6.87
C PRO A 239 16.12 -5.73 7.22
N ASP A 240 16.22 -6.68 8.12
CA ASP A 240 17.46 -7.29 8.59
C ASP A 240 17.79 -8.62 7.89
N SER A 241 16.86 -9.16 7.12
CA SER A 241 16.98 -10.44 6.43
C SER A 241 17.09 -10.27 4.93
N THR A 242 17.94 -11.10 4.31
CA THR A 242 18.17 -11.11 2.86
C THR A 242 17.55 -12.36 2.24
N ALA A 243 16.99 -12.24 1.05
CA ALA A 243 16.39 -13.35 0.32
C ALA A 243 17.42 -14.46 0.04
N GLU A 244 17.07 -15.67 0.33
CA GLU A 244 17.88 -16.85 0.04
C GLU A 244 17.21 -17.68 -1.06
N TYR A 245 17.98 -18.01 -2.10
CA TYR A 245 17.52 -18.87 -3.20
C TYR A 245 18.23 -20.20 -3.10
N LYS A 246 17.45 -21.28 -2.90
CA LYS A 246 17.97 -22.65 -2.79
C LYS A 246 17.32 -23.56 -3.83
N GLU A 247 18.06 -24.56 -4.28
CA GLU A 247 17.48 -25.67 -5.00
C GLU A 247 16.71 -26.54 -4.00
N ILE A 248 15.42 -26.69 -4.21
CA ILE A 248 14.56 -27.51 -3.34
C ILE A 248 14.46 -28.89 -3.99
N ALA A 249 14.96 -29.89 -3.29
CA ALA A 249 14.87 -31.26 -3.75
C ALA A 249 13.43 -31.81 -3.66
N VAL A 250 13.00 -32.49 -4.70
CA VAL A 250 11.76 -33.26 -4.68
C VAL A 250 12.01 -34.56 -3.85
N PRO A 251 11.20 -34.82 -2.80
CA PRO A 251 11.38 -36.05 -2.03
C PRO A 251 11.08 -37.29 -2.87
N ASP A 252 11.80 -38.36 -2.61
CA ASP A 252 11.48 -39.68 -3.17
C ASP A 252 10.34 -40.30 -2.34
N VAL A 253 9.13 -40.27 -2.88
CA VAL A 253 7.91 -40.61 -2.16
C VAL A 253 7.44 -42.01 -2.54
N THR A 254 7.15 -42.83 -1.54
CA THR A 254 6.45 -44.11 -1.74
C THR A 254 5.04 -44.06 -1.18
N ALA A 255 4.08 -44.63 -1.90
CA ALA A 255 2.69 -44.76 -1.47
C ALA A 255 2.28 -46.24 -1.61
N LYS A 256 2.13 -46.94 -0.49
CA LYS A 256 1.84 -48.39 -0.45
C LYS A 256 0.43 -48.65 0.10
N VAL A 257 -0.32 -49.49 -0.62
CA VAL A 257 -1.63 -49.98 -0.12
C VAL A 257 -1.43 -50.98 1.01
N SER A 258 -2.09 -50.77 2.14
CA SER A 258 -2.09 -51.68 3.29
C SER A 258 -3.53 -51.88 3.78
N GLY A 259 -4.17 -52.95 3.32
CA GLY A 259 -5.58 -53.19 3.62
C GLY A 259 -6.49 -52.13 3.02
N ASN A 260 -7.19 -51.38 3.87
CA ASN A 260 -8.08 -50.27 3.49
C ASN A 260 -7.43 -48.89 3.62
N SER A 261 -6.12 -48.83 3.85
CA SER A 261 -5.39 -47.57 4.01
C SER A 261 -4.23 -47.49 3.03
N VAL A 262 -3.67 -46.26 2.86
CA VAL A 262 -2.44 -46.02 2.10
C VAL A 262 -1.39 -45.43 3.05
N LEU A 263 -0.22 -46.06 3.09
CA LEU A 263 0.95 -45.52 3.77
C LEU A 263 1.82 -44.74 2.81
N ILE A 264 2.00 -43.47 3.09
CA ILE A 264 2.88 -42.55 2.37
C ILE A 264 4.14 -42.36 3.20
N SER A 265 5.30 -42.59 2.60
CA SER A 265 6.57 -42.41 3.28
C SER A 265 7.64 -41.78 2.40
N PHE A 266 8.45 -40.88 2.98
CA PHE A 266 9.57 -40.20 2.34
C PHE A 266 10.54 -39.62 3.37
N GLU A 267 11.80 -39.43 2.96
CA GLU A 267 12.75 -38.63 3.72
C GLU A 267 12.41 -37.13 3.57
N ALA A 268 12.46 -36.38 4.67
CA ALA A 268 12.08 -35.02 4.75
C ALA A 268 13.22 -34.15 5.29
N ASP A 269 13.29 -32.90 4.84
CA ASP A 269 14.15 -31.88 5.44
C ASP A 269 13.36 -31.15 6.54
N PRO A 270 13.84 -31.17 7.80
CA PRO A 270 13.14 -30.55 8.93
C PRO A 270 12.89 -29.04 8.76
N GLU A 271 13.64 -28.33 7.91
CA GLU A 271 13.44 -26.93 7.64
C GLU A 271 12.24 -26.68 6.70
N MET A 272 11.82 -27.68 5.93
CA MET A 272 10.76 -27.57 4.94
C MET A 272 9.37 -27.84 5.54
N THR A 273 8.36 -27.37 4.84
CA THR A 273 6.96 -27.71 5.11
C THR A 273 6.44 -28.59 3.97
N TYR A 274 5.87 -29.74 4.31
CA TYR A 274 5.30 -30.67 3.36
C TYR A 274 3.78 -30.69 3.50
N LYS A 275 3.07 -30.50 2.38
CA LYS A 275 1.63 -30.65 2.31
C LYS A 275 1.32 -31.91 1.53
N ILE A 276 0.49 -32.78 2.11
CA ILE A 276 -0.02 -33.96 1.45
C ILE A 276 -1.42 -33.65 0.93
N LEU A 277 -1.61 -33.78 -0.37
CA LEU A 277 -2.90 -33.62 -1.03
C LEU A 277 -3.34 -35.00 -1.54
N ARG A 278 -4.58 -35.37 -1.29
CA ARG A 278 -5.27 -36.53 -1.85
C ARG A 278 -6.25 -36.07 -2.90
N ASP A 279 -6.08 -36.50 -4.13
CA ASP A 279 -6.93 -36.15 -5.28
C ASP A 279 -7.15 -34.61 -5.36
N GLY A 280 -6.08 -33.84 -5.08
CA GLY A 280 -6.08 -32.35 -5.09
C GLY A 280 -6.57 -31.68 -3.81
N VAL A 281 -6.99 -32.43 -2.79
CA VAL A 281 -7.46 -31.90 -1.49
C VAL A 281 -6.39 -32.06 -0.43
N GLU A 282 -6.00 -30.98 0.25
CA GLU A 282 -5.03 -31.01 1.35
C GLU A 282 -5.57 -31.84 2.54
N ILE A 283 -4.83 -32.89 2.92
CA ILE A 283 -5.20 -33.79 4.01
C ILE A 283 -4.21 -33.78 5.19
N ALA A 284 -2.98 -33.30 4.98
CA ALA A 284 -1.99 -33.14 6.04
C ALA A 284 -0.99 -32.03 5.75
N VAL A 285 -0.45 -31.41 6.82
CA VAL A 285 0.69 -30.49 6.79
C VAL A 285 1.71 -30.96 7.82
N ILE A 286 2.94 -31.18 7.37
CA ILE A 286 4.03 -31.77 8.18
C ILE A 286 5.19 -30.76 8.22
N LYS A 287 5.76 -30.55 9.39
CA LYS A 287 6.90 -29.62 9.64
C LYS A 287 7.82 -30.22 10.70
N GLY A 288 9.11 -29.93 10.57
CA GLY A 288 10.10 -30.25 11.60
C GLY A 288 10.48 -31.75 11.68
N GLU A 289 10.11 -32.54 10.67
CA GLU A 289 10.41 -33.97 10.61
C GLU A 289 11.55 -34.25 9.63
N SER A 290 12.38 -35.24 9.94
CA SER A 290 13.44 -35.74 9.04
C SER A 290 13.00 -36.96 8.22
N ALA A 291 11.92 -37.59 8.61
CA ALA A 291 11.26 -38.66 7.87
C ALA A 291 9.75 -38.59 8.10
N VAL A 292 8.97 -38.86 7.08
CA VAL A 292 7.51 -38.82 7.13
C VAL A 292 6.94 -40.20 6.89
N GLU A 293 6.08 -40.67 7.79
CA GLU A 293 5.19 -41.81 7.61
C GLU A 293 3.76 -41.35 7.91
N TYR A 294 2.94 -41.23 6.88
CA TYR A 294 1.55 -40.77 6.99
C TYR A 294 0.61 -41.87 6.49
N THR A 295 -0.35 -42.27 7.31
CA THR A 295 -1.38 -43.25 6.96
C THR A 295 -2.69 -42.56 6.63
N ASP A 296 -3.18 -42.70 5.40
CA ASP A 296 -4.51 -42.26 4.98
C ASP A 296 -5.51 -43.43 5.10
N GLU A 297 -6.45 -43.30 6.03
CA GLU A 297 -7.52 -44.26 6.29
C GLU A 297 -8.64 -44.25 5.26
N THR A 298 -8.66 -43.21 4.39
CA THR A 298 -9.65 -43.02 3.33
C THR A 298 -8.95 -42.84 1.99
N PRO A 299 -8.39 -43.91 1.40
CA PRO A 299 -7.47 -43.81 0.27
C PRO A 299 -8.06 -43.09 -0.93
N GLY A 300 -7.24 -42.23 -1.56
CA GLY A 300 -7.49 -41.62 -2.86
C GLY A 300 -6.84 -42.39 -4.01
N THR A 301 -6.98 -41.86 -5.21
CA THR A 301 -6.39 -42.40 -6.45
C THR A 301 -4.99 -41.86 -6.72
N SER A 302 -4.69 -40.66 -6.20
CA SER A 302 -3.38 -40.03 -6.33
C SER A 302 -3.04 -39.18 -5.11
N TYR A 303 -1.77 -39.02 -4.84
CA TYR A 303 -1.25 -38.17 -3.78
C TYR A 303 -0.20 -37.22 -4.36
N GLU A 304 -0.33 -35.94 -4.02
CA GLU A 304 0.65 -34.90 -4.35
C GLU A 304 1.32 -34.43 -3.06
N ILE A 305 2.65 -34.43 -3.04
CA ILE A 305 3.45 -33.89 -1.94
C ILE A 305 4.03 -32.57 -2.41
N ARG A 306 3.54 -31.44 -1.85
CA ARG A 306 4.07 -30.10 -2.12
C ARG A 306 5.09 -29.73 -1.05
N VAL A 307 6.23 -29.23 -1.49
CA VAL A 307 7.33 -28.80 -0.62
C VAL A 307 7.40 -27.29 -0.63
N SER A 308 7.28 -26.69 0.55
CA SER A 308 7.42 -25.24 0.75
C SER A 308 8.61 -24.95 1.66
N PRO A 309 9.56 -24.09 1.23
CA PRO A 309 10.69 -23.70 2.05
C PRO A 309 10.27 -22.80 3.23
N PRO A 310 11.15 -22.59 4.22
CA PRO A 310 10.92 -21.64 5.30
C PRO A 310 10.84 -20.21 4.75
N ALA A 311 10.22 -19.33 5.55
CA ALA A 311 10.11 -17.90 5.19
C ALA A 311 11.49 -17.28 4.99
N GLY A 312 11.70 -16.65 3.85
CA GLY A 312 12.98 -16.04 3.46
C GLY A 312 13.79 -16.88 2.47
N VAL A 313 13.36 -18.10 2.16
CA VAL A 313 13.97 -18.98 1.16
C VAL A 313 13.00 -19.17 -0.01
N ILE A 314 13.48 -19.06 -1.24
CA ILE A 314 12.72 -19.32 -2.48
C ILE A 314 13.37 -20.49 -3.23
N SER A 315 12.55 -21.33 -3.86
CA SER A 315 13.04 -22.32 -4.81
C SER A 315 13.69 -21.62 -6.03
N MET A 316 14.86 -22.08 -6.43
CA MET A 316 15.55 -21.57 -7.64
C MET A 316 14.75 -21.82 -8.92
N SER A 317 13.86 -22.83 -8.94
CA SER A 317 12.94 -23.06 -10.06
C SER A 317 11.85 -21.99 -10.18
N GLY A 318 11.58 -21.23 -9.11
CA GLY A 318 10.52 -20.21 -9.07
C GLY A 318 9.09 -20.77 -9.02
N GLU A 319 8.93 -22.10 -8.99
CA GLU A 319 7.65 -22.81 -8.90
C GLU A 319 7.58 -23.62 -7.59
N ASP A 320 6.35 -23.94 -7.17
CA ASP A 320 6.14 -24.89 -6.08
C ASP A 320 6.71 -26.25 -6.48
N VAL A 321 7.59 -26.77 -5.64
CA VAL A 321 8.18 -28.10 -5.87
C VAL A 321 7.19 -29.13 -5.39
N SER A 322 6.78 -30.04 -6.28
CA SER A 322 5.87 -31.12 -5.92
C SER A 322 6.17 -32.44 -6.64
N VAL A 323 5.70 -33.51 -6.05
CA VAL A 323 5.74 -34.86 -6.65
C VAL A 323 4.37 -35.51 -6.50
N VAL A 324 3.94 -36.21 -7.57
CA VAL A 324 2.67 -36.94 -7.59
C VAL A 324 2.98 -38.43 -7.61
N VAL A 325 2.37 -39.18 -6.68
CA VAL A 325 2.51 -40.64 -6.58
C VAL A 325 1.13 -41.32 -6.65
N THR A 326 1.11 -42.49 -7.25
CA THR A 326 -0.07 -43.37 -7.28
C THR A 326 0.18 -44.55 -6.34
N PRO A 327 -0.77 -44.89 -5.47
CA PRO A 327 -0.62 -46.05 -4.59
C PRO A 327 -0.43 -47.33 -5.36
N ASN A 328 0.47 -48.19 -4.93
CA ASN A 328 0.78 -49.49 -5.49
C ASN A 328 0.83 -50.62 -4.45
#